data_d48c93d935494e176202e3faf1802952
#
_entry.id   d48c93d935494e176202e3faf1802952
#
_cell.length_a   1.000
_cell.length_b   1.000
_cell.length_c   1.000
_cell.angle_alpha   90.00
_cell.angle_beta   90.00
_cell.angle_gamma   90.00
#
_symmetry.space_group_name_H-M   'P 1'
#
loop_
_entity.id
_entity.type
_entity.pdbx_description
1 polymer ?
#
loop_
_entity_poly.entity_id
_entity_poly.type
_entity_poly.pdbx_seq_one_letter_code
_entity_poly.pdbx_strand_id
1 'polypeptide(L)'
;KISNQSIKSINGLNRISSENIYSNYDYPSADNSSVDGFAVNAKDTHGISKKKFKRLKIVGSISAGSKPFKKFLKKDQAVEIMTGGILPRGTNSIIPIEKCSLIKDKINNYILIKQKFKKFENVRFKGSDFKKKDLLIKKNTLINSNHIMAFKALGVGNIKVKKKINIIFF
;
A
#
# COMPACT_ATOMS: atom_id res chain seq x y z
N LYS A 1 -25.80 14.43 31.64
CA LYS A 1 -24.86 13.50 30.91
C LYS A 1 -25.29 13.48 29.44
N ILE A 2 -24.38 13.87 28.50
CA ILE A 2 -24.68 13.89 27.06
C ILE A 2 -24.77 12.43 26.57
N SER A 3 -25.89 12.07 25.94
CA SER A 3 -26.06 10.74 25.34
C SER A 3 -25.20 10.54 24.10
N ASN A 4 -24.99 9.30 23.71
CA ASN A 4 -24.23 8.92 22.51
C ASN A 4 -25.19 8.58 21.36
N GLN A 5 -24.68 8.68 20.13
CA GLN A 5 -25.39 8.22 18.93
C GLN A 5 -24.41 7.58 17.95
N SER A 6 -24.88 6.59 17.21
CA SER A 6 -24.14 5.99 16.11
C SER A 6 -24.43 6.76 14.82
N ILE A 7 -23.36 7.07 14.06
CA ILE A 7 -23.47 7.76 12.77
C ILE A 7 -22.51 7.12 11.76
N LYS A 8 -22.75 7.34 10.46
CA LYS A 8 -21.74 7.00 9.43
C LYS A 8 -20.48 7.83 9.67
N SER A 9 -19.30 7.22 9.55
CA SER A 9 -18.01 7.88 9.81
C SER A 9 -17.81 9.16 8.98
N ILE A 10 -18.32 9.19 7.75
CA ILE A 10 -18.25 10.37 6.87
C ILE A 10 -18.97 11.60 7.46
N ASN A 11 -19.98 11.39 8.30
CA ASN A 11 -20.74 12.45 8.98
C ASN A 11 -20.12 12.82 10.35
N GLY A 12 -18.90 12.32 10.62
CA GLY A 12 -18.22 12.53 11.89
C GLY A 12 -17.49 13.87 12.04
N LEU A 13 -17.34 14.64 10.97
CA LEU A 13 -16.64 15.92 11.02
C LEU A 13 -17.24 16.86 12.07
N ASN A 14 -16.38 17.46 12.90
CA ASN A 14 -16.74 18.36 14.02
C ASN A 14 -17.64 17.70 15.09
N ARG A 15 -17.67 16.35 15.13
CA ARG A 15 -18.32 15.60 16.22
C ARG A 15 -17.28 15.16 17.24
N ILE A 16 -17.71 14.90 18.47
CA ILE A 16 -16.84 14.38 19.53
C ILE A 16 -17.03 12.87 19.60
N SER A 17 -15.95 12.11 19.47
CA SER A 17 -15.94 10.66 19.65
C SER A 17 -16.42 10.29 21.06
N SER A 18 -17.32 9.31 21.18
CA SER A 18 -17.78 8.79 22.47
C SER A 18 -17.07 7.52 22.92
N GLU A 19 -16.23 6.96 22.06
CA GLU A 19 -15.41 5.76 22.33
C GLU A 19 -14.06 5.87 21.62
N ASN A 20 -13.11 4.99 21.98
CA ASN A 20 -11.90 4.79 21.22
C ASN A 20 -12.25 4.13 19.88
N ILE A 21 -11.66 4.61 18.78
CA ILE A 21 -11.86 4.07 17.44
C ILE A 21 -10.57 3.46 16.97
N TYR A 22 -10.64 2.24 16.44
CA TYR A 22 -9.49 1.43 16.05
C TYR A 22 -9.55 1.10 14.55
N SER A 23 -8.38 0.81 13.98
CA SER A 23 -8.28 0.31 12.60
C SER A 23 -8.89 -1.09 12.48
N ASN A 24 -9.71 -1.30 11.45
CA ASN A 24 -10.26 -2.62 11.13
C ASN A 24 -9.28 -3.49 10.35
N TYR A 25 -8.31 -2.89 9.65
CA TYR A 25 -7.42 -3.57 8.71
C TYR A 25 -5.99 -3.06 8.87
N ASP A 26 -5.05 -3.87 8.36
CA ASP A 26 -3.69 -3.40 8.07
C ASP A 26 -3.71 -2.46 6.85
N TYR A 27 -2.92 -1.40 6.88
CA TYR A 27 -2.76 -0.51 5.74
C TYR A 27 -1.27 -0.21 5.48
N PRO A 28 -0.78 -0.48 4.26
CA PRO A 28 -1.45 -1.18 3.18
C PRO A 28 -1.87 -2.61 3.56
N SER A 29 -2.85 -3.18 2.83
CA SER A 29 -3.40 -4.52 3.12
C SER A 29 -2.48 -5.66 2.70
N ALA A 30 -1.48 -5.38 1.87
CA ALA A 30 -0.46 -6.31 1.38
C ALA A 30 0.83 -5.56 1.07
N ASP A 31 1.96 -6.29 0.99
CA ASP A 31 3.21 -5.74 0.49
C ASP A 31 3.00 -5.24 -0.94
N ASN A 32 3.41 -4.00 -1.22
CA ASN A 32 3.20 -3.37 -2.51
C ASN A 32 4.40 -2.53 -2.95
N SER A 33 4.38 -2.06 -4.19
CA SER A 33 5.42 -1.19 -4.71
C SER A 33 5.30 0.23 -4.20
N SER A 34 6.42 0.82 -3.76
CA SER A 34 6.52 2.24 -3.44
C SER A 34 6.87 3.12 -4.66
N VAL A 35 7.21 2.53 -5.79
CA VAL A 35 7.63 3.20 -7.03
C VAL A 35 7.11 2.45 -8.26
N ASP A 36 7.10 3.11 -9.41
CA ASP A 36 6.88 2.45 -10.69
C ASP A 36 8.16 1.74 -11.13
N GLY A 37 8.04 0.51 -11.64
CA GLY A 37 9.20 -0.27 -12.02
C GLY A 37 8.92 -1.75 -12.24
N PHE A 38 9.84 -2.61 -11.78
CA PHE A 38 9.81 -4.05 -12.02
C PHE A 38 10.02 -4.84 -10.73
N ALA A 39 9.03 -5.65 -10.37
CA ALA A 39 9.12 -6.59 -9.26
C ALA A 39 9.98 -7.80 -9.65
N VAL A 40 10.99 -8.10 -8.84
CA VAL A 40 11.99 -9.14 -9.10
C VAL A 40 12.36 -9.88 -7.81
N ASN A 41 13.04 -11.00 -7.93
CA ASN A 41 13.78 -11.55 -6.81
C ASN A 41 15.17 -10.89 -6.75
N ALA A 42 15.51 -10.26 -5.63
CA ALA A 42 16.78 -9.57 -5.44
C ALA A 42 18.00 -10.47 -5.72
N LYS A 43 17.89 -11.80 -5.47
CA LYS A 43 18.96 -12.77 -5.79
C LYS A 43 19.28 -12.80 -7.28
N ASP A 44 18.32 -12.53 -8.16
CA ASP A 44 18.53 -12.50 -9.61
C ASP A 44 19.35 -11.27 -10.06
N THR A 45 19.52 -10.28 -9.18
CA THR A 45 20.41 -9.13 -9.44
C THR A 45 21.84 -9.34 -8.96
N HIS A 46 22.16 -10.50 -8.35
CA HIS A 46 23.51 -10.79 -7.89
C HIS A 46 24.46 -11.09 -9.07
N GLY A 47 25.75 -10.82 -8.87
CA GLY A 47 26.81 -11.05 -9.88
C GLY A 47 26.83 -10.00 -10.99
N ILE A 48 26.13 -8.89 -10.85
CA ILE A 48 26.23 -7.73 -11.73
C ILE A 48 27.50 -6.94 -11.38
N SER A 49 28.24 -6.50 -12.40
CA SER A 49 29.38 -5.62 -12.28
C SER A 49 29.39 -4.59 -13.41
N LYS A 50 30.34 -3.63 -13.40
CA LYS A 50 30.47 -2.62 -14.46
C LYS A 50 30.59 -3.24 -15.88
N LYS A 51 31.08 -4.50 -16.00
CA LYS A 51 31.26 -5.23 -17.28
C LYS A 51 30.23 -6.35 -17.49
N LYS A 52 29.39 -6.68 -16.48
CA LYS A 52 28.42 -7.79 -16.53
C LYS A 52 27.03 -7.34 -16.14
N PHE A 53 26.22 -7.14 -17.15
CA PHE A 53 24.78 -6.79 -16.98
C PHE A 53 23.93 -8.05 -16.87
N LYS A 54 22.70 -7.91 -16.36
CA LYS A 54 21.70 -8.97 -16.37
C LYS A 54 20.46 -8.57 -17.13
N ARG A 55 19.90 -9.55 -17.84
CA ARG A 55 18.59 -9.45 -18.49
C ARG A 55 17.59 -10.26 -17.70
N LEU A 56 16.44 -9.66 -17.39
CA LEU A 56 15.31 -10.35 -16.77
C LEU A 56 14.11 -10.24 -17.72
N LYS A 57 13.46 -11.38 -17.99
CA LYS A 57 12.30 -11.46 -18.88
C LYS A 57 11.06 -10.87 -18.21
N ILE A 58 10.38 -9.94 -18.87
CA ILE A 58 9.10 -9.40 -18.42
C ILE A 58 8.00 -10.42 -18.74
N VAL A 59 7.28 -10.89 -17.71
CA VAL A 59 6.25 -11.92 -17.83
C VAL A 59 4.84 -11.44 -17.55
N GLY A 60 4.66 -10.17 -17.33
CA GLY A 60 3.37 -9.52 -17.11
C GLY A 60 3.50 -8.14 -16.50
N SER A 61 2.36 -7.50 -16.25
CA SER A 61 2.26 -6.18 -15.62
C SER A 61 1.17 -6.16 -14.55
N ILE A 62 1.31 -5.25 -13.57
CA ILE A 62 0.41 -5.04 -12.44
C ILE A 62 0.17 -3.56 -12.26
N SER A 63 -1.08 -3.12 -12.37
CA SER A 63 -1.50 -1.76 -12.05
C SER A 63 -1.95 -1.65 -10.60
N ALA A 64 -1.98 -0.43 -10.04
CA ALA A 64 -2.58 -0.18 -8.74
C ALA A 64 -4.05 -0.63 -8.72
N GLY A 65 -4.45 -1.28 -7.63
CA GLY A 65 -5.83 -1.77 -7.47
C GLY A 65 -6.18 -3.01 -8.31
N SER A 66 -5.27 -3.52 -9.14
CA SER A 66 -5.51 -4.74 -9.89
C SER A 66 -5.47 -5.98 -8.98
N LYS A 67 -6.06 -7.10 -9.46
CA LYS A 67 -5.98 -8.38 -8.76
C LYS A 67 -4.52 -8.84 -8.62
N PRO A 68 -4.16 -9.55 -7.54
CA PRO A 68 -2.82 -10.08 -7.36
C PRO A 68 -2.37 -10.92 -8.54
N PHE A 69 -1.09 -10.83 -8.89
CA PHE A 69 -0.51 -11.63 -9.96
C PHE A 69 -0.54 -13.11 -9.60
N LYS A 70 -1.21 -13.92 -10.42
CA LYS A 70 -1.51 -15.34 -10.08
C LYS A 70 -0.30 -16.26 -10.15
N LYS A 71 0.67 -15.96 -11.03
CA LYS A 71 1.83 -16.85 -11.25
C LYS A 71 2.93 -16.57 -10.23
N PHE A 72 3.65 -17.63 -9.84
CA PHE A 72 4.90 -17.50 -9.07
C PHE A 72 6.02 -17.08 -10.02
N LEU A 73 6.79 -16.04 -9.67
CA LEU A 73 7.92 -15.62 -10.48
C LEU A 73 9.07 -16.63 -10.34
N LYS A 74 9.56 -17.10 -11.50
CA LYS A 74 10.73 -17.95 -11.61
C LYS A 74 12.00 -17.09 -11.66
N LYS A 75 13.16 -17.76 -11.59
CA LYS A 75 14.46 -17.15 -11.75
C LYS A 75 14.56 -16.36 -13.07
N ASP A 76 15.26 -15.25 -13.04
CA ASP A 76 15.51 -14.35 -14.18
C ASP A 76 14.23 -13.81 -14.86
N GLN A 77 13.12 -13.71 -14.09
CA GLN A 77 11.88 -13.07 -14.52
C GLN A 77 11.63 -11.78 -13.75
N ALA A 78 10.86 -10.88 -14.38
CA ALA A 78 10.38 -9.64 -13.80
C ALA A 78 8.89 -9.45 -14.14
N VAL A 79 8.16 -8.73 -13.29
CA VAL A 79 6.81 -8.24 -13.58
C VAL A 79 6.84 -6.73 -13.49
N GLU A 80 6.38 -6.04 -14.53
CA GLU A 80 6.16 -4.61 -14.49
C GLU A 80 5.13 -4.29 -13.40
N ILE A 81 5.40 -3.28 -12.59
CA ILE A 81 4.55 -2.96 -11.44
C ILE A 81 4.47 -1.45 -11.25
N MET A 82 3.23 -0.95 -11.11
CA MET A 82 2.99 0.45 -10.78
C MET A 82 2.94 0.64 -9.27
N THR A 83 3.23 1.85 -8.82
CA THR A 83 3.11 2.26 -7.41
C THR A 83 1.78 1.81 -6.82
N GLY A 84 1.80 1.19 -5.64
CA GLY A 84 0.62 0.60 -5.00
C GLY A 84 0.22 -0.79 -5.53
N GLY A 85 0.85 -1.30 -6.59
CA GLY A 85 0.65 -2.66 -7.08
C GLY A 85 1.11 -3.71 -6.06
N ILE A 86 0.32 -4.77 -5.87
CA ILE A 86 0.63 -5.85 -4.91
C ILE A 86 1.81 -6.67 -5.43
N LEU A 87 2.78 -6.93 -4.55
CA LEU A 87 4.00 -7.69 -4.88
C LEU A 87 3.66 -9.12 -5.33
N PRO A 88 4.13 -9.57 -6.51
CA PRO A 88 3.95 -10.94 -6.96
C PRO A 88 4.67 -11.95 -6.06
N ARG A 89 4.11 -13.15 -5.95
CA ARG A 89 4.80 -14.27 -5.28
C ARG A 89 6.11 -14.60 -6.01
N GLY A 90 7.18 -14.83 -5.24
CA GLY A 90 8.52 -15.09 -5.77
C GLY A 90 9.38 -13.84 -5.96
N THR A 91 8.83 -12.64 -5.73
CA THR A 91 9.58 -11.38 -5.73
C THR A 91 9.77 -10.86 -4.32
N ASN A 92 10.78 -10.03 -4.13
CA ASN A 92 11.09 -9.41 -2.84
C ASN A 92 11.83 -8.08 -2.98
N SER A 93 11.83 -7.48 -4.17
CA SER A 93 12.46 -6.19 -4.43
C SER A 93 11.86 -5.58 -5.68
N ILE A 94 11.92 -4.26 -5.80
CA ILE A 94 11.44 -3.53 -6.97
C ILE A 94 12.58 -2.69 -7.52
N ILE A 95 12.83 -2.85 -8.82
CA ILE A 95 13.76 -2.04 -9.60
C ILE A 95 12.99 -0.86 -10.15
N PRO A 96 13.30 0.39 -9.77
CA PRO A 96 12.67 1.56 -10.37
C PRO A 96 12.88 1.59 -11.90
N ILE A 97 11.91 2.11 -12.63
CA ILE A 97 11.95 2.15 -14.09
C ILE A 97 13.19 2.91 -14.60
N GLU A 98 13.64 3.93 -13.87
CA GLU A 98 14.79 4.77 -14.20
C GLU A 98 16.14 4.04 -13.99
N LYS A 99 16.12 2.91 -13.27
CA LYS A 99 17.34 2.12 -12.96
C LYS A 99 17.56 0.93 -13.88
N CYS A 100 16.75 0.81 -14.92
CA CYS A 100 16.88 -0.27 -15.92
C CYS A 100 16.63 0.29 -17.33
N SER A 101 16.98 -0.51 -18.33
CA SER A 101 16.71 -0.22 -19.74
C SER A 101 15.81 -1.32 -20.30
N LEU A 102 14.76 -0.93 -21.03
CA LEU A 102 13.90 -1.88 -21.73
C LEU A 102 14.58 -2.39 -22.98
N ILE A 103 14.57 -3.69 -23.19
CA ILE A 103 15.09 -4.35 -24.39
C ILE A 103 14.00 -5.29 -24.91
N LYS A 104 13.84 -5.30 -26.22
CA LYS A 104 12.90 -6.17 -26.92
C LYS A 104 13.65 -7.06 -27.89
N ASP A 105 13.39 -8.35 -27.88
CA ASP A 105 13.72 -9.25 -28.99
C ASP A 105 12.45 -9.55 -29.82
N LYS A 106 12.54 -10.47 -30.79
CA LYS A 106 11.43 -10.79 -31.70
C LYS A 106 10.16 -11.30 -30.97
N ILE A 107 10.31 -11.85 -29.75
CA ILE A 107 9.23 -12.57 -29.07
C ILE A 107 8.95 -12.02 -27.67
N ASN A 108 9.97 -11.48 -26.98
CA ASN A 108 9.90 -11.17 -25.56
C ASN A 108 10.43 -9.77 -25.25
N ASN A 109 9.90 -9.19 -24.17
CA ASN A 109 10.41 -7.97 -23.57
C ASN A 109 11.27 -8.31 -22.34
N TYR A 110 12.33 -7.55 -22.13
CA TYR A 110 13.26 -7.71 -21.02
C TYR A 110 13.61 -6.37 -20.40
N ILE A 111 14.01 -6.40 -19.15
CA ILE A 111 14.79 -5.32 -18.55
C ILE A 111 16.27 -5.69 -18.52
N LEU A 112 17.13 -4.72 -18.84
CA LEU A 112 18.57 -4.79 -18.64
C LEU A 112 18.91 -4.00 -17.38
N ILE A 113 19.55 -4.66 -16.41
CA ILE A 113 19.95 -4.06 -15.14
C ILE A 113 21.48 -4.02 -15.03
N LYS A 114 21.97 -2.87 -14.52
CA LYS A 114 23.40 -2.55 -14.45
C LYS A 114 23.92 -2.51 -13.02
N GLN A 115 23.06 -2.69 -12.03
CA GLN A 115 23.42 -2.65 -10.61
C GLN A 115 22.66 -3.71 -9.82
N LYS A 116 23.18 -4.06 -8.65
CA LYS A 116 22.57 -4.94 -7.68
C LYS A 116 21.49 -4.21 -6.89
N PHE A 117 20.41 -4.91 -6.58
CA PHE A 117 19.35 -4.45 -5.69
C PHE A 117 19.30 -5.30 -4.42
N LYS A 118 18.96 -4.65 -3.30
CA LYS A 118 18.83 -5.34 -2.02
C LYS A 118 17.46 -5.96 -1.87
N LYS A 119 17.34 -6.99 -1.04
CA LYS A 119 16.05 -7.52 -0.62
C LYS A 119 15.25 -6.41 0.07
N PHE A 120 13.96 -6.31 -0.28
CA PHE A 120 12.99 -5.33 0.21
C PHE A 120 13.21 -3.88 -0.23
N GLU A 121 14.12 -3.65 -1.17
CA GLU A 121 14.30 -2.32 -1.75
C GLU A 121 13.03 -1.90 -2.51
N ASN A 122 12.54 -0.69 -2.22
CA ASN A 122 11.30 -0.10 -2.76
C ASN A 122 10.02 -0.90 -2.47
N VAL A 123 10.02 -1.76 -1.46
CA VAL A 123 8.83 -2.47 -0.99
C VAL A 123 8.21 -1.71 0.18
N ARG A 124 6.92 -1.39 0.06
CA ARG A 124 6.11 -0.87 1.17
C ARG A 124 5.36 -2.04 1.81
N PHE A 125 5.69 -2.31 3.05
CA PHE A 125 5.18 -3.49 3.75
C PHE A 125 3.72 -3.36 4.16
N LYS A 126 3.03 -4.49 4.17
CA LYS A 126 1.72 -4.63 4.79
C LYS A 126 1.74 -4.05 6.21
N GLY A 127 0.75 -3.20 6.52
CA GLY A 127 0.62 -2.60 7.84
C GLY A 127 1.70 -1.61 8.22
N SER A 128 2.50 -1.08 7.25
CA SER A 128 3.54 -0.09 7.55
C SER A 128 2.98 1.24 8.06
N ASP A 129 1.77 1.62 7.68
CA ASP A 129 1.15 2.87 8.09
C ASP A 129 0.24 2.65 9.31
N PHE A 130 -0.62 1.62 9.23
CA PHE A 130 -1.53 1.21 10.30
C PHE A 130 -1.63 -0.31 10.34
N LYS A 131 -1.59 -0.86 11.53
CA LYS A 131 -1.93 -2.25 11.79
C LYS A 131 -3.38 -2.38 12.23
N LYS A 132 -3.99 -3.51 11.95
CA LYS A 132 -5.29 -3.86 12.52
C LYS A 132 -5.25 -3.70 14.05
N LYS A 133 -6.28 -3.02 14.60
CA LYS A 133 -6.39 -2.64 16.02
C LYS A 133 -5.52 -1.46 16.48
N ASP A 134 -4.79 -0.79 15.59
CA ASP A 134 -4.16 0.49 15.97
C ASP A 134 -5.22 1.51 16.35
N LEU A 135 -4.93 2.28 17.40
CA LEU A 135 -5.81 3.34 17.87
C LEU A 135 -5.76 4.53 16.91
N LEU A 136 -6.88 4.83 16.27
CA LEU A 136 -7.02 5.95 15.34
C LEU A 136 -7.41 7.24 16.05
N ILE A 137 -8.31 7.13 17.03
CA ILE A 137 -8.81 8.27 17.79
C ILE A 137 -9.19 7.86 19.20
N LYS A 138 -8.84 8.67 20.17
CA LYS A 138 -9.23 8.47 21.57
C LYS A 138 -10.67 8.95 21.80
N LYS A 139 -11.34 8.34 22.77
CA LYS A 139 -12.61 8.82 23.31
C LYS A 139 -12.51 10.31 23.69
N ASN A 140 -13.59 11.07 23.47
CA ASN A 140 -13.73 12.50 23.75
C ASN A 140 -12.83 13.40 22.88
N THR A 141 -12.36 12.91 21.72
CA THR A 141 -11.60 13.71 20.75
C THR A 141 -12.52 14.31 19.70
N LEU A 142 -12.28 15.56 19.32
CA LEU A 142 -12.94 16.22 18.19
C LEU A 142 -12.45 15.58 16.87
N ILE A 143 -13.41 15.12 16.07
CA ILE A 143 -13.13 14.47 14.79
C ILE A 143 -12.90 15.53 13.73
N ASN A 144 -11.76 15.53 13.08
CA ASN A 144 -11.36 16.41 11.98
C ASN A 144 -11.32 15.67 10.64
N SER A 145 -10.97 16.38 9.56
CA SER A 145 -10.88 15.84 8.20
C SER A 145 -9.88 14.68 8.06
N ASN A 146 -8.72 14.76 8.74
CA ASN A 146 -7.71 13.69 8.70
C ASN A 146 -8.25 12.38 9.30
N HIS A 147 -9.03 12.48 10.38
CA HIS A 147 -9.71 11.32 10.97
C HIS A 147 -10.72 10.71 9.99
N ILE A 148 -11.51 11.52 9.29
CA ILE A 148 -12.46 11.04 8.28
C ILE A 148 -11.75 10.30 7.15
N MET A 149 -10.62 10.84 6.67
CA MET A 149 -9.78 10.19 5.66
C MET A 149 -9.27 8.83 6.13
N ALA A 150 -8.71 8.77 7.36
CA ALA A 150 -8.25 7.53 7.97
C ALA A 150 -9.40 6.52 8.13
N PHE A 151 -10.57 6.93 8.58
CA PHE A 151 -11.74 6.05 8.71
C PHE A 151 -12.12 5.41 7.38
N LYS A 152 -12.11 6.18 6.29
CA LYS A 152 -12.41 5.68 4.95
C LYS A 152 -11.35 4.67 4.47
N ALA A 153 -10.07 5.02 4.59
CA ALA A 153 -8.96 4.16 4.18
C ALA A 153 -8.92 2.83 4.96
N LEU A 154 -9.32 2.87 6.24
CA LEU A 154 -9.22 1.73 7.18
C LEU A 154 -10.56 1.01 7.39
N GLY A 155 -11.58 1.31 6.58
CA GLY A 155 -12.86 0.60 6.58
C GLY A 155 -13.74 0.84 7.80
N VAL A 156 -13.57 1.98 8.51
CA VAL A 156 -14.41 2.34 9.64
C VAL A 156 -15.71 2.94 9.11
N GLY A 157 -16.75 2.13 9.01
CA GLY A 157 -18.05 2.55 8.41
C GLY A 157 -18.93 3.39 9.34
N ASN A 158 -19.06 2.96 10.61
CA ASN A 158 -19.87 3.65 11.63
C ASN A 158 -19.00 3.94 12.85
N ILE A 159 -19.35 5.04 13.54
CA ILE A 159 -18.68 5.51 14.75
C ILE A 159 -19.72 5.98 15.78
N LYS A 160 -19.36 5.89 17.07
CA LYS A 160 -20.18 6.48 18.13
C LYS A 160 -19.64 7.86 18.51
N VAL A 161 -20.51 8.83 18.54
CA VAL A 161 -20.22 10.23 18.87
C VAL A 161 -21.17 10.76 19.95
N LYS A 162 -20.78 11.83 20.62
CA LYS A 162 -21.66 12.58 21.53
C LYS A 162 -22.81 13.18 20.72
N LYS A 163 -24.03 13.09 21.25
CA LYS A 163 -25.20 13.72 20.66
C LYS A 163 -25.02 15.25 20.65
N LYS A 164 -25.47 15.94 19.60
CA LYS A 164 -25.51 17.41 19.59
C LYS A 164 -26.44 17.92 20.68
N ILE A 165 -26.05 19.01 21.32
CA ILE A 165 -26.89 19.71 22.29
C ILE A 165 -27.69 20.76 21.52
N ASN A 166 -29.01 20.75 21.69
CA ASN A 166 -29.87 21.83 21.22
C ASN A 166 -30.06 22.82 22.36
N ILE A 167 -29.73 24.08 22.13
CA ILE A 167 -29.93 25.16 23.10
C ILE A 167 -31.03 26.05 22.54
N ILE A 168 -32.06 26.32 23.35
CA ILE A 168 -33.13 27.23 23.01
C ILE A 168 -33.01 28.40 23.96
N PHE A 169 -32.99 29.61 23.44
CA PHE A 169 -33.04 30.86 24.20
C PHE A 169 -34.46 31.40 24.13
N PHE A 170 -34.98 31.83 25.25
CA PHE A 170 -36.28 32.46 25.37
C PHE A 170 -36.13 33.94 25.68
#